data_1d3fe2f3384268a43008c0451b317f0d
#
_entry.id   1d3fe2f3384268a43008c0451b317f0d
#
_cell.length_a   1.000
_cell.length_b   1.000
_cell.length_c   1.000
_cell.angle_alpha   90.00
_cell.angle_beta   90.00
_cell.angle_gamma   90.00
#
_symmetry.space_group_name_H-M   'P 1'
#
loop_
_entity.id
_entity.type
_entity.pdbx_description
1 polymer ?
#
loop_
_entity_poly.entity_id
_entity_poly.type
_entity_poly.pdbx_seq_one_letter_code
_entity_poly.pdbx_strand_id
1 'polypeptide(L)'
;WGKDMTKKKIQLNTRATREIDKYPMVAVYWLDICSDSSWQSMEGCKKAKLPTCVTHGHLLTQAKGVTRVFGDYSLSDSEDGKIEEIGNTTIIPNSVIIEIKKIVDKSKK
;
A
#
# COMPACT_ATOMS: atom_id res chain seq x y z
N TRP A 1 -11.39 -13.91 11.37
CA TRP A 1 -10.19 -13.10 11.32
C TRP A 1 -9.46 -13.16 9.99
N GLY A 2 -9.13 -14.38 9.58
CA GLY A 2 -8.47 -14.58 8.30
C GLY A 2 -9.32 -14.19 7.11
N LYS A 3 -10.63 -14.10 7.30
CA LYS A 3 -11.54 -13.72 6.22
C LYS A 3 -11.30 -12.31 5.72
N ASP A 4 -10.82 -11.43 6.60
CA ASP A 4 -10.59 -10.04 6.21
C ASP A 4 -9.42 -9.90 5.26
N MET A 5 -8.54 -10.90 5.21
CA MET A 5 -7.39 -10.86 4.32
C MET A 5 -7.81 -10.87 2.85
N THR A 6 -8.94 -11.53 2.53
CA THR A 6 -9.39 -11.60 1.14
C THR A 6 -9.88 -10.25 0.63
N LYS A 7 -10.43 -9.42 1.54
CA LYS A 7 -10.91 -8.09 1.15
C LYS A 7 -9.77 -7.12 0.85
N LYS A 8 -8.55 -7.47 1.27
CA LYS A 8 -7.37 -6.62 1.06
C LYS A 8 -6.61 -6.98 -0.20
N LYS A 9 -7.03 -8.02 -0.90
CA LYS A 9 -6.38 -8.42 -2.15
C LYS A 9 -6.85 -7.54 -3.29
N ILE A 10 -5.89 -7.10 -4.08
CA ILE A 10 -6.14 -6.30 -5.28
C ILE A 10 -5.64 -7.09 -6.47
N GLN A 11 -6.47 -7.19 -7.50
CA GLN A 11 -6.09 -7.91 -8.70
C GLN A 11 -5.23 -7.03 -9.59
N LEU A 12 -4.09 -7.56 -10.00
CA LEU A 12 -3.21 -6.85 -10.92
C LEU A 12 -3.70 -7.02 -12.35
N ASN A 13 -3.41 -6.03 -13.18
CA ASN A 13 -3.77 -6.06 -14.58
C ASN A 13 -2.65 -6.71 -15.39
N THR A 14 -2.74 -8.01 -15.57
CA THR A 14 -1.71 -8.77 -16.27
C THR A 14 -1.76 -8.63 -17.78
N ARG A 15 -2.80 -7.98 -18.32
CA ARG A 15 -2.96 -7.81 -19.77
C ARG A 15 -2.56 -6.41 -20.25
N ALA A 16 -2.03 -5.60 -19.37
CA ALA A 16 -1.65 -4.23 -19.73
C ALA A 16 -0.52 -4.24 -20.75
N THR A 17 -0.56 -3.30 -21.70
CA THR A 17 0.49 -3.16 -22.71
C THR A 17 1.72 -2.49 -22.13
N ARG A 18 1.54 -1.47 -21.26
CA ARG A 18 2.66 -0.85 -20.58
C ARG A 18 2.87 -1.53 -19.25
N GLU A 19 4.12 -1.70 -18.87
CA GLU A 19 4.42 -2.41 -17.63
C GLU A 19 3.79 -1.72 -16.42
N ILE A 20 3.85 -0.39 -16.35
CA ILE A 20 3.30 0.33 -15.19
C ILE A 20 1.81 0.07 -15.01
N ASP A 21 1.09 -0.18 -16.10
CA ASP A 21 -0.35 -0.42 -16.00
C ASP A 21 -0.69 -1.75 -15.35
N LYS A 22 0.30 -2.62 -15.15
CA LYS A 22 0.11 -3.86 -14.42
C LYS A 22 0.05 -3.63 -12.92
N TYR A 23 0.49 -2.47 -12.45
CA TYR A 23 0.60 -2.16 -11.03
C TYR A 23 -0.35 -1.01 -10.68
N PRO A 24 -1.58 -1.34 -10.26
CA PRO A 24 -2.60 -0.32 -10.03
C PRO A 24 -2.20 0.60 -8.88
N MET A 25 -2.62 1.85 -8.99
CA MET A 25 -2.45 2.81 -7.90
C MET A 25 -3.46 2.48 -6.80
N VAL A 26 -2.98 2.37 -5.57
CA VAL A 26 -3.82 2.01 -4.44
C VAL A 26 -3.57 2.96 -3.27
N ALA A 27 -4.55 3.02 -2.38
CA ALA A 27 -4.42 3.66 -1.08
C ALA A 27 -4.46 2.54 -0.04
N VAL A 28 -3.40 2.41 0.74
CA VAL A 28 -3.30 1.41 1.78
C VAL A 28 -3.53 2.08 3.12
N TYR A 29 -4.59 1.66 3.82
CA TYR A 29 -4.93 2.18 5.15
C TYR A 29 -4.37 1.21 6.18
N TRP A 30 -3.53 1.71 7.07
CA TRP A 30 -2.83 0.84 8.01
C TRP A 30 -2.69 1.52 9.38
N LEU A 31 -2.53 0.69 10.40
CA LEU A 31 -2.37 1.16 11.79
C LEU A 31 -0.89 1.22 12.11
N ASP A 32 -0.45 2.41 12.57
CA ASP A 32 0.94 2.60 12.93
C ASP A 32 1.12 2.42 14.44
N ILE A 33 2.31 2.04 14.83
CA ILE A 33 2.64 2.00 16.25
C ILE A 33 2.71 3.42 16.77
N CYS A 34 2.40 3.56 18.05
CA CYS A 34 2.36 4.87 18.69
C CYS A 34 3.12 4.81 20.01
N SER A 35 4.03 5.75 20.20
CA SER A 35 4.80 5.86 21.44
C SER A 35 4.56 7.22 22.05
N ASP A 36 4.53 7.25 23.39
CA ASP A 36 4.35 8.49 24.10
C ASP A 36 5.27 8.42 25.32
N SER A 37 6.24 9.33 25.38
CA SER A 37 7.21 9.36 26.47
C SER A 37 6.71 10.15 27.69
N SER A 38 5.55 10.77 27.60
CA SER A 38 5.01 11.51 28.71
C SER A 38 4.35 10.59 29.74
N TRP A 39 4.10 11.14 30.92
CA TRP A 39 3.40 10.40 31.96
C TRP A 39 1.91 10.38 31.65
N GLN A 40 1.30 9.22 31.80
CA GLN A 40 -0.15 9.08 31.60
C GLN A 40 -0.74 8.19 32.68
N SER A 41 -2.04 8.32 32.89
CA SER A 41 -2.74 7.39 33.76
C SER A 41 -2.88 6.03 33.06
N MET A 42 -3.07 5.00 33.83
CA MET A 42 -3.29 3.66 33.26
C MET A 42 -4.56 3.66 32.43
N GLU A 43 -5.62 4.32 32.90
CA GLU A 43 -6.87 4.40 32.16
C GLU A 43 -6.71 5.14 30.84
N GLY A 44 -5.95 6.24 30.84
CA GLY A 44 -5.70 6.96 29.61
C GLY A 44 -4.95 6.11 28.60
N CYS A 45 -3.96 5.36 29.04
CA CYS A 45 -3.17 4.50 28.18
C CYS A 45 -4.04 3.37 27.60
N LYS A 46 -4.93 2.79 28.41
CA LYS A 46 -5.82 1.73 27.93
C LYS A 46 -6.79 2.19 26.86
N LYS A 47 -7.13 3.48 26.85
CA LYS A 47 -8.08 4.03 25.87
C LYS A 47 -7.38 4.56 24.62
N ALA A 48 -6.06 4.66 24.64
CA ALA A 48 -5.32 5.18 23.50
C ALA A 48 -5.48 4.25 22.29
N LYS A 49 -5.56 4.83 21.11
CA LYS A 49 -5.75 4.08 19.87
C LYS A 49 -4.59 4.30 18.94
N LEU A 50 -4.34 3.32 18.10
CA LEU A 50 -3.32 3.46 17.08
C LEU A 50 -3.78 4.41 15.99
N PRO A 51 -2.89 5.28 15.51
CA PRO A 51 -3.27 6.17 14.41
C PRO A 51 -3.43 5.40 13.11
N THR A 52 -4.39 5.82 12.31
CA THR A 52 -4.58 5.28 10.97
C THR A 52 -3.76 6.12 10.00
N CYS A 53 -2.93 5.45 9.24
CA CYS A 53 -2.10 6.08 8.23
C CYS A 53 -2.56 5.63 6.86
N VAL A 54 -2.29 6.44 5.85
CA VAL A 54 -2.65 6.12 4.47
C VAL A 54 -1.41 6.28 3.61
N THR A 55 -1.08 5.23 2.86
CA THR A 55 0.03 5.23 1.92
C THR A 55 -0.51 5.05 0.52
N HIS A 56 -0.15 5.95 -0.39
CA HIS A 56 -0.52 5.84 -1.79
C HIS A 56 0.68 5.31 -2.57
N GLY A 57 0.42 4.43 -3.51
CA GLY A 57 1.48 3.93 -4.37
C GLY A 57 0.95 2.91 -5.33
N HIS A 58 1.81 2.52 -6.27
CA HIS A 58 1.52 1.43 -7.19
C HIS A 58 1.74 0.11 -6.46
N LEU A 59 0.77 -0.77 -6.55
CA LEU A 59 0.84 -2.07 -5.86
C LEU A 59 1.78 -2.99 -6.62
N LEU A 60 2.85 -3.41 -5.96
CA LEU A 60 3.83 -4.32 -6.56
C LEU A 60 3.50 -5.77 -6.24
N THR A 61 3.41 -6.10 -4.96
CA THR A 61 3.09 -7.47 -4.54
C THR A 61 2.32 -7.47 -3.23
N GLN A 62 1.60 -8.57 -3.00
CA GLN A 62 0.92 -8.84 -1.73
C GLN A 62 1.23 -10.28 -1.32
N ALA A 63 2.50 -10.58 -1.14
CA ALA A 63 2.94 -11.94 -0.89
C ALA A 63 3.75 -12.04 0.39
N LYS A 64 3.75 -13.22 0.99
CA LYS A 64 4.59 -13.55 2.15
C LYS A 64 4.33 -12.63 3.35
N GLY A 65 3.07 -12.27 3.55
CA GLY A 65 2.65 -11.51 4.73
C GLY A 65 2.89 -10.01 4.66
N VAL A 66 3.35 -9.50 3.52
CA VAL A 66 3.60 -8.07 3.36
C VAL A 66 2.99 -7.55 2.06
N THR A 67 2.69 -6.26 2.06
CA THR A 67 2.25 -5.54 0.88
C THR A 67 3.34 -4.55 0.51
N ARG A 68 3.77 -4.58 -0.75
CA ARG A 68 4.81 -3.67 -1.25
C ARG A 68 4.23 -2.73 -2.28
N VAL A 69 4.52 -1.45 -2.09
CA VAL A 69 4.09 -0.42 -3.05
C VAL A 69 5.28 0.46 -3.41
N PHE A 70 5.20 1.12 -4.54
CA PHE A 70 6.23 2.07 -4.96
C PHE A 70 5.56 3.33 -5.50
N GLY A 71 6.21 4.47 -5.29
CA GLY A 71 5.67 5.76 -5.73
C GLY A 71 6.30 6.28 -7.00
N ASP A 72 7.54 5.90 -7.25
CA ASP A 72 8.29 6.38 -8.40
C ASP A 72 8.83 5.22 -9.20
N TYR A 73 9.02 5.45 -10.48
CA TYR A 73 9.65 4.45 -11.34
C TYR A 73 10.36 5.13 -12.49
N SER A 74 11.40 4.49 -12.98
CA SER A 74 12.13 4.96 -14.15
C SER A 74 11.88 4.02 -15.31
N LEU A 75 11.89 4.57 -16.51
CA LEU A 75 11.70 3.77 -17.72
C LEU A 75 13.05 3.51 -18.37
N SER A 76 13.16 2.33 -18.98
CA SER A 76 14.37 2.00 -19.72
C SER A 76 14.48 2.89 -20.96
N ASP A 77 15.68 2.98 -21.53
CA ASP A 77 15.88 3.80 -22.72
C ASP A 77 15.21 3.23 -23.96
N SER A 78 14.75 1.99 -23.89
CA SER A 78 14.01 1.40 -25.00
C SER A 78 12.59 1.96 -25.01
N GLU A 79 11.93 1.92 -26.18
CA GLU A 79 10.62 2.50 -26.35
C GLU A 79 9.48 1.56 -25.94
N ASP A 80 9.80 0.49 -25.25
CA ASP A 80 8.81 -0.54 -24.92
C ASP A 80 8.02 -0.25 -23.64
N GLY A 81 8.35 0.84 -22.93
CA GLY A 81 7.64 1.20 -21.71
C GLY A 81 7.97 0.33 -20.52
N LYS A 82 9.09 -0.36 -20.56
CA LYS A 82 9.50 -1.21 -19.44
C LYS A 82 10.06 -0.39 -18.29
N ILE A 83 9.76 -0.83 -17.09
CA ILE A 83 10.27 -0.20 -15.89
C ILE A 83 11.69 -0.70 -15.65
N GLU A 84 12.61 0.23 -15.42
CA GLU A 84 14.00 -0.11 -15.11
C GLU A 84 14.20 -0.24 -13.61
N GLU A 85 13.76 0.77 -12.86
CA GLU A 85 13.89 0.77 -11.41
C GLU A 85 12.67 1.41 -10.78
N ILE A 86 12.44 1.10 -9.51
CA ILE A 86 11.37 1.71 -8.73
C ILE A 86 11.97 2.41 -7.51
N GLY A 87 11.29 3.45 -7.06
CA GLY A 87 11.71 4.23 -5.91
C GLY A 87 10.53 4.60 -5.03
N ASN A 88 10.84 5.21 -3.88
CA ASN A 88 9.82 5.52 -2.89
C ASN A 88 9.00 4.28 -2.56
N THR A 89 9.69 3.23 -2.18
CA THR A 89 9.04 1.95 -1.88
C THR A 89 8.64 1.89 -0.41
N THR A 90 7.53 1.22 -0.15
CA THR A 90 7.05 0.99 1.21
C THR A 90 6.64 -0.46 1.33
N ILE A 91 7.02 -1.08 2.43
CA ILE A 91 6.65 -2.45 2.74
C ILE A 91 5.85 -2.42 4.01
N ILE A 92 4.61 -2.90 3.95
CA ILE A 92 3.70 -2.83 5.09
C ILE A 92 3.28 -4.24 5.46
N PRO A 93 3.44 -4.64 6.72
CA PRO A 93 2.95 -5.96 7.15
C PRO A 93 1.43 -6.03 6.99
N ASN A 94 0.95 -7.12 6.41
CA ASN A 94 -0.49 -7.27 6.19
C ASN A 94 -1.27 -7.25 7.49
N SER A 95 -0.64 -7.64 8.61
CA SER A 95 -1.32 -7.68 9.90
C SER A 95 -1.78 -6.30 10.39
N VAL A 96 -1.16 -5.23 9.93
CA VAL A 96 -1.56 -3.87 10.34
C VAL A 96 -2.39 -3.16 9.29
N ILE A 97 -2.66 -3.79 8.16
CA ILE A 97 -3.46 -3.17 7.11
C ILE A 97 -4.93 -3.33 7.43
N ILE A 98 -5.66 -2.20 7.42
CA ILE A 98 -7.11 -2.20 7.63
C ILE A 98 -7.81 -2.46 6.32
N GLU A 99 -7.35 -1.78 5.26
CA GLU A 99 -8.06 -1.78 3.98
C GLU A 99 -7.12 -1.33 2.87
N ILE A 100 -7.33 -1.83 1.67
CA ILE A 100 -6.64 -1.35 0.47
C ILE A 100 -7.72 -0.98 -0.54
N LYS A 101 -7.64 0.24 -1.05
CA LYS A 101 -8.58 0.74 -2.06
C LYS A 101 -7.85 1.05 -3.33
N LYS A 102 -8.41 0.61 -4.44
CA LYS A 102 -7.90 0.96 -5.74
C LYS A 102 -8.27 2.41 -6.03
N ILE A 103 -7.30 3.20 -6.47
CA ILE A 103 -7.56 4.59 -6.83
C ILE A 103 -7.92 4.64 -8.31
N VAL A 104 -9.11 5.18 -8.59
CA VAL A 104 -9.59 5.28 -9.95
C VAL A 104 -9.37 6.70 -10.45
N ASP A 105 -8.71 6.83 -11.62
CA ASP A 105 -8.51 8.12 -12.24
C ASP A 105 -9.76 8.48 -13.05
N LYS A 106 -10.59 9.33 -12.49
CA LYS A 106 -11.85 9.71 -13.10
C LYS A 106 -11.68 10.63 -14.32
N SER A 107 -10.51 11.16 -14.52
CA SER A 107 -10.26 12.00 -15.69
C SER A 107 -10.10 11.19 -16.96
N LYS A 108 -9.89 9.90 -16.83
CA LYS A 108 -9.77 8.99 -17.96
C LYS A 108 -11.13 8.35 -18.25
N LYS A 109 -11.79 8.85 -19.22
CA LYS A 109 -13.07 8.26 -19.61
C LYS A 109 -13.05 7.80 -21.06
#